data_0d5593fcdb3be569b9c3d8d5453a2740
#
_entry.id   0d5593fcdb3be569b9c3d8d5453a2740
#
_cell.length_a   1.000
_cell.length_b   1.000
_cell.length_c   1.000
_cell.angle_alpha   90.00
_cell.angle_beta   90.00
_cell.angle_gamma   90.00
#
_symmetry.space_group_name_H-M   'P 1'
#
loop_
_entity.id
_entity.type
_entity.pdbx_description
1 polymer ?
#
loop_
_entity_poly.entity_id
_entity_poly.type
_entity_poly.pdbx_seq_one_letter_code
_entity_poly.pdbx_strand_id
1 'polypeptide(L)'
;GGGDISPLFLNEEPHPKLQDVDLSRDCWEIAVLRMASLRQIPIFGICRGHQLINAVFGGKNYQDIPSQHLGEIIQHSQKQPREFVSHTVTVKSDTLLASLIGEGRIAVNSIHHQGVREVAPGFIESAVAPDGVNEGMESKTASIFSVQWHPEGLVCAGNKKMLNLFVHLVKEAEIYARAKNFHLRHVSLDSHCDTPMFFPEKIDIGVRDTRLKVDLPKMRDGQIDAECMVAYLPQRERDDIAHEAATRRADAILNELKRQISVHRDKVGQAFSRKDLIELKHAGKKAVFLGIENGYAIGKDFSNLSRFRDMGVVYMTLCHNGNNDICDSASGEPEHNGLSDFGKSVVREMNRIGMMVDLSHASEKSFYDALEVSSAPIIASHSSCRAICDHRRNLTDEQIVALARHGGVVQICLYLNFLTSKENADVKCIVEHINHVVKLVGVDYVGIGSDFDGGGGIPRCRK
;
A
#
# COMPACT_ATOMS: atom_id res chain seq x y z
N GLY A 1 26.66 17.56 -0.03
CA GLY A 1 27.66 17.61 0.99
C GLY A 1 27.35 18.63 2.08
N GLY A 2 28.12 18.67 3.15
CA GLY A 2 27.91 19.61 4.24
C GLY A 2 28.57 19.14 5.51
N GLY A 3 28.31 19.82 6.62
CA GLY A 3 28.78 19.47 7.95
C GLY A 3 28.25 18.13 8.46
N ASP A 4 28.68 17.75 9.64
CA ASP A 4 28.36 16.48 10.27
C ASP A 4 26.88 16.39 10.68
N ILE A 5 26.40 15.15 10.74
CA ILE A 5 25.05 14.86 11.26
C ILE A 5 25.16 14.69 12.77
N SER A 6 24.25 15.29 13.53
CA SER A 6 24.21 15.13 14.98
C SER A 6 23.98 13.66 15.37
N PRO A 7 24.88 13.06 16.16
CA PRO A 7 24.74 11.67 16.61
C PRO A 7 23.56 11.48 17.57
N LEU A 8 23.04 12.54 18.18
CA LEU A 8 21.86 12.47 19.06
C LEU A 8 20.60 11.96 18.33
N PHE A 9 20.49 12.17 17.02
CA PHE A 9 19.42 11.56 16.23
C PHE A 9 19.54 10.04 16.06
N LEU A 10 20.73 9.49 16.35
CA LEU A 10 21.05 8.07 16.33
C LEU A 10 21.10 7.45 17.73
N ASN A 11 20.74 8.22 18.77
CA ASN A 11 20.93 7.86 20.18
C ASN A 11 22.40 7.50 20.52
N GLU A 12 23.35 8.21 19.92
CA GLU A 12 24.78 8.08 20.17
C GLU A 12 25.34 9.35 20.81
N GLU A 13 26.34 9.22 21.66
CA GLU A 13 27.07 10.35 22.25
C GLU A 13 28.02 10.98 21.22
N PRO A 14 28.23 12.32 21.25
CA PRO A 14 29.11 13.01 20.33
C PRO A 14 30.58 12.57 20.49
N HIS A 15 31.20 12.19 19.40
CA HIS A 15 32.62 11.89 19.33
C HIS A 15 33.45 13.20 19.38
N PRO A 16 34.64 13.25 20.07
CA PRO A 16 35.45 14.48 20.20
C PRO A 16 35.91 15.12 18.89
N LYS A 17 35.87 14.38 17.78
CA LYS A 17 36.25 14.87 16.46
C LYS A 17 35.04 15.23 15.57
N LEU A 18 33.85 15.28 16.16
CA LEU A 18 32.67 15.76 15.46
C LEU A 18 32.87 17.24 15.08
N GLN A 19 32.43 17.62 13.84
CA GLN A 19 32.65 18.96 13.28
C GLN A 19 31.32 19.53 12.80
N ASP A 20 31.19 20.86 12.80
CA ASP A 20 30.18 21.64 12.08
C ASP A 20 28.75 21.04 12.06
N VAL A 21 28.21 20.68 13.22
CA VAL A 21 26.83 20.19 13.36
C VAL A 21 25.84 21.35 13.31
N ASP A 22 24.87 21.27 12.40
CA ASP A 22 23.74 22.18 12.32
C ASP A 22 22.44 21.41 12.63
N LEU A 23 21.98 21.49 13.87
CA LEU A 23 20.76 20.81 14.33
C LEU A 23 19.50 21.26 13.60
N SER A 24 19.42 22.52 13.19
CA SER A 24 18.27 23.05 12.46
C SER A 24 18.18 22.40 11.08
N ARG A 25 19.30 22.31 10.39
CA ARG A 25 19.43 21.63 9.11
C ARG A 25 19.11 20.14 9.21
N ASP A 26 19.65 19.47 10.25
CA ASP A 26 19.38 18.05 10.48
C ASP A 26 17.87 17.80 10.64
N CYS A 27 17.20 18.57 11.50
CA CYS A 27 15.76 18.46 11.70
C CYS A 27 14.98 18.62 10.39
N TRP A 28 15.33 19.62 9.60
CA TRP A 28 14.68 19.88 8.31
C TRP A 28 14.91 18.75 7.30
N GLU A 29 16.16 18.35 7.12
CA GLU A 29 16.50 17.31 6.14
C GLU A 29 15.92 15.95 6.53
N ILE A 30 15.90 15.60 7.84
CA ILE A 30 15.24 14.40 8.36
C ILE A 30 13.74 14.43 8.06
N ALA A 31 13.07 15.57 8.32
CA ALA A 31 11.64 15.73 8.05
C ALA A 31 11.34 15.61 6.55
N VAL A 32 12.11 16.28 5.70
CA VAL A 32 11.97 16.22 4.24
C VAL A 32 12.18 14.80 3.73
N LEU A 33 13.23 14.11 4.19
CA LEU A 33 13.55 12.74 3.77
C LEU A 33 12.44 11.76 4.16
N ARG A 34 11.94 11.84 5.40
CA ARG A 34 10.81 11.03 5.87
C ARG A 34 9.54 11.29 5.04
N MET A 35 9.21 12.55 4.80
CA MET A 35 8.04 12.91 3.99
C MET A 35 8.18 12.46 2.53
N ALA A 36 9.34 12.63 1.92
CA ALA A 36 9.61 12.18 0.56
C ALA A 36 9.48 10.66 0.43
N SER A 37 10.07 9.93 1.38
CA SER A 37 9.97 8.46 1.43
C SER A 37 8.52 7.98 1.59
N LEU A 38 7.75 8.57 2.52
CA LEU A 38 6.33 8.24 2.73
C LEU A 38 5.48 8.47 1.48
N ARG A 39 5.86 9.45 0.65
CA ARG A 39 5.18 9.79 -0.61
C ARG A 39 5.75 9.08 -1.82
N GLN A 40 6.68 8.14 -1.63
CA GLN A 40 7.36 7.41 -2.70
C GLN A 40 8.07 8.33 -3.73
N ILE A 41 8.48 9.52 -3.33
CA ILE A 41 9.27 10.42 -4.18
C ILE A 41 10.65 9.81 -4.37
N PRO A 42 11.17 9.70 -5.60
CA PRO A 42 12.52 9.20 -5.84
C PRO A 42 13.59 10.04 -5.13
N ILE A 43 14.55 9.39 -4.51
CA ILE A 43 15.58 10.05 -3.70
C ILE A 43 16.96 9.57 -4.11
N PHE A 44 17.87 10.50 -4.38
CA PHE A 44 19.28 10.25 -4.57
C PHE A 44 20.12 11.00 -3.52
N GLY A 45 20.77 10.26 -2.64
CA GLY A 45 21.65 10.79 -1.59
C GLY A 45 23.11 10.90 -2.04
N ILE A 46 23.75 12.06 -1.78
CA ILE A 46 25.16 12.29 -2.12
C ILE A 46 25.91 12.72 -0.85
N CYS A 47 27.00 12.04 -0.52
CA CYS A 47 27.91 12.33 0.61
C CYS A 47 27.13 12.40 1.93
N ARG A 48 26.92 13.59 2.50
CA ARG A 48 26.10 13.77 3.70
C ARG A 48 24.67 13.21 3.50
N GLY A 49 24.10 13.29 2.28
CA GLY A 49 22.80 12.69 1.96
C GLY A 49 22.78 11.16 2.05
N HIS A 50 23.89 10.49 1.74
CA HIS A 50 24.09 9.05 1.92
C HIS A 50 24.03 8.68 3.41
N GLN A 51 24.78 9.41 4.24
CA GLN A 51 24.83 9.23 5.70
C GLN A 51 23.46 9.53 6.35
N LEU A 52 22.78 10.59 5.89
CA LEU A 52 21.46 10.98 6.40
C LEU A 52 20.40 9.93 6.09
N ILE A 53 20.37 9.38 4.86
CA ILE A 53 19.48 8.28 4.51
C ILE A 53 19.73 7.10 5.44
N ASN A 54 20.98 6.71 5.64
CA ASN A 54 21.32 5.62 6.55
C ASN A 54 20.78 5.86 7.95
N ALA A 55 21.04 7.04 8.50
CA ALA A 55 20.59 7.45 9.84
C ALA A 55 19.07 7.41 10.00
N VAL A 56 18.33 8.00 9.06
CA VAL A 56 16.86 8.12 9.11
C VAL A 56 16.17 6.75 9.03
N PHE A 57 16.78 5.79 8.35
CA PHE A 57 16.26 4.42 8.23
C PHE A 57 16.81 3.43 9.25
N GLY A 58 17.55 3.91 10.25
CA GLY A 58 17.98 3.13 11.42
C GLY A 58 19.31 2.41 11.27
N GLY A 59 20.14 2.83 10.32
CA GLY A 59 21.55 2.43 10.25
C GLY A 59 22.44 3.23 11.19
N LYS A 60 23.74 2.92 11.25
CA LYS A 60 24.73 3.63 12.06
C LYS A 60 25.84 4.21 11.20
N ASN A 61 26.34 5.36 11.59
CA ASN A 61 27.42 6.06 10.91
C ASN A 61 28.70 6.12 11.76
N TYR A 62 29.85 6.13 11.10
CA TYR A 62 31.07 6.62 11.71
C TYR A 62 30.96 8.13 11.87
N GLN A 63 31.17 8.63 13.07
CA GLN A 63 31.29 10.06 13.33
C GLN A 63 32.66 10.60 12.92
N ASP A 64 33.68 9.74 12.92
CA ASP A 64 35.02 10.00 12.39
C ASP A 64 35.67 8.67 12.00
N ILE A 65 35.76 8.39 10.72
CA ILE A 65 36.33 7.13 10.18
C ILE A 65 37.72 6.88 10.74
N PRO A 66 38.67 7.87 10.71
CA PRO A 66 40.04 7.65 11.21
C PRO A 66 40.14 7.21 12.66
N SER A 67 39.15 7.54 13.48
CA SER A 67 39.19 7.22 14.94
C SER A 67 38.36 5.99 15.30
N GLN A 68 37.39 5.64 14.52
CA GLN A 68 36.38 4.61 14.86
C GLN A 68 36.47 3.36 14.01
N HIS A 69 37.09 3.45 12.83
CA HIS A 69 37.26 2.29 11.97
C HIS A 69 38.38 1.38 12.51
N LEU A 70 38.08 0.07 12.55
CA LEU A 70 39.02 -0.94 13.00
C LEU A 70 39.82 -1.47 11.79
N GLY A 71 41.05 -1.07 11.65
CA GLY A 71 41.95 -1.52 10.58
C GLY A 71 42.65 -0.39 9.86
N GLU A 72 43.39 -0.72 8.80
CA GLU A 72 44.00 0.28 7.94
C GLU A 72 42.92 1.01 7.15
N ILE A 73 43.04 2.33 7.08
CA ILE A 73 42.13 3.21 6.33
C ILE A 73 42.85 3.87 5.17
N ILE A 74 42.09 4.11 4.11
CA ILE A 74 42.55 4.92 2.98
C ILE A 74 42.17 6.40 3.19
N GLN A 75 42.65 7.28 2.29
CA GLN A 75 42.28 8.69 2.36
C GLN A 75 40.89 8.95 1.82
N HIS A 76 39.94 9.25 2.73
CA HIS A 76 38.57 9.65 2.39
C HIS A 76 38.38 11.17 2.28
N SER A 77 39.39 11.98 2.57
CA SER A 77 39.34 13.43 2.44
C SER A 77 40.49 13.91 1.58
N GLN A 78 40.27 13.94 0.26
CA GLN A 78 41.27 14.40 -0.71
C GLN A 78 41.51 15.91 -0.59
N LYS A 79 42.75 16.31 -0.96
CA LYS A 79 43.13 17.73 -1.03
C LYS A 79 42.93 18.30 -2.43
N GLN A 80 42.86 17.45 -3.44
CA GLN A 80 42.62 17.84 -4.83
C GLN A 80 41.19 18.34 -5.06
N PRO A 81 40.94 19.16 -6.10
CA PRO A 81 39.59 19.54 -6.49
C PRO A 81 38.66 18.34 -6.72
N ARG A 82 37.35 18.55 -6.59
CA ARG A 82 36.32 17.49 -6.71
C ARG A 82 36.23 16.82 -8.06
N GLU A 83 36.79 17.43 -9.08
CA GLU A 83 36.86 16.90 -10.43
C GLU A 83 37.87 15.75 -10.58
N PHE A 84 38.77 15.58 -9.61
CA PHE A 84 39.78 14.52 -9.63
C PHE A 84 39.34 13.34 -8.73
N VAL A 85 39.68 12.13 -9.21
CA VAL A 85 39.47 10.91 -8.42
C VAL A 85 40.55 10.76 -7.35
N SER A 86 40.21 10.14 -6.22
CA SER A 86 41.06 9.96 -5.05
C SER A 86 41.35 8.49 -4.78
N HIS A 87 40.31 7.67 -4.69
CA HIS A 87 40.44 6.24 -4.43
C HIS A 87 39.48 5.42 -5.29
N THR A 88 39.46 4.13 -5.09
CA THR A 88 38.58 3.24 -5.83
C THR A 88 37.52 2.68 -4.91
N VAL A 89 36.35 2.36 -5.48
CA VAL A 89 35.29 1.57 -4.83
C VAL A 89 35.00 0.33 -5.68
N THR A 90 34.55 -0.74 -5.04
CA THR A 90 34.03 -1.93 -5.73
C THR A 90 32.51 -1.85 -5.74
N VAL A 91 31.93 -1.69 -6.92
CA VAL A 91 30.48 -1.73 -7.16
C VAL A 91 30.05 -3.19 -7.25
N LYS A 92 29.07 -3.57 -6.41
CA LYS A 92 28.55 -4.94 -6.36
C LYS A 92 27.68 -5.26 -7.56
N SER A 93 27.80 -6.49 -8.09
CA SER A 93 26.89 -7.01 -9.10
C SER A 93 25.45 -7.06 -8.58
N ASP A 94 24.47 -7.18 -9.48
CA ASP A 94 23.05 -7.28 -9.19
C ASP A 94 22.47 -6.11 -8.38
N THR A 95 23.09 -4.92 -8.47
CA THR A 95 22.64 -3.67 -7.88
C THR A 95 22.18 -2.67 -8.95
N LEU A 96 21.29 -1.75 -8.54
CA LEU A 96 20.91 -0.62 -9.38
C LEU A 96 22.18 0.18 -9.78
N LEU A 97 23.05 0.43 -8.80
CA LEU A 97 24.29 1.16 -9.03
C LEU A 97 25.12 0.51 -10.13
N ALA A 98 25.29 -0.82 -10.12
CA ALA A 98 26.01 -1.56 -11.16
C ALA A 98 25.36 -1.38 -12.54
N SER A 99 24.03 -1.39 -12.60
CA SER A 99 23.30 -1.17 -13.85
C SER A 99 23.53 0.23 -14.46
N LEU A 100 23.79 1.23 -13.61
CA LEU A 100 23.95 2.62 -14.02
C LEU A 100 25.39 2.99 -14.40
N ILE A 101 26.38 2.51 -13.64
CA ILE A 101 27.78 2.93 -13.81
C ILE A 101 28.75 1.78 -14.11
N GLY A 102 28.26 0.54 -14.14
CA GLY A 102 29.04 -0.70 -14.29
C GLY A 102 29.44 -1.30 -12.96
N GLU A 103 29.64 -2.61 -12.95
CA GLU A 103 30.12 -3.38 -11.79
C GLU A 103 31.65 -3.38 -11.70
N GLY A 104 32.16 -3.81 -10.53
CA GLY A 104 33.58 -3.96 -10.29
C GLY A 104 34.25 -2.67 -9.82
N ARG A 105 35.56 -2.59 -10.03
CA ARG A 105 36.37 -1.53 -9.46
C ARG A 105 36.32 -0.25 -10.31
N ILE A 106 35.92 0.86 -9.68
CA ILE A 106 35.88 2.19 -10.30
C ILE A 106 36.57 3.22 -9.41
N ALA A 107 37.12 4.28 -10.03
CA ALA A 107 37.75 5.37 -9.31
C ALA A 107 36.72 6.49 -9.02
N VAL A 108 36.72 7.02 -7.80
CA VAL A 108 35.83 8.07 -7.33
C VAL A 108 36.62 9.19 -6.62
N ASN A 109 36.00 10.35 -6.48
CA ASN A 109 36.48 11.42 -5.62
C ASN A 109 36.00 11.20 -4.17
N SER A 110 36.62 11.84 -3.18
CA SER A 110 36.27 11.59 -1.79
C SER A 110 36.58 12.81 -0.92
N ILE A 111 35.56 13.35 -0.25
CA ILE A 111 35.68 14.53 0.62
C ILE A 111 34.76 14.33 1.84
N HIS A 112 35.11 13.37 2.70
CA HIS A 112 34.36 13.10 3.91
C HIS A 112 35.28 12.48 4.98
N HIS A 113 34.93 12.64 6.26
CA HIS A 113 35.54 11.95 7.39
C HIS A 113 34.50 11.12 8.15
N GLN A 114 33.22 11.37 7.91
CA GLN A 114 32.11 10.52 8.34
C GLN A 114 31.75 9.52 7.24
N GLY A 115 31.09 8.41 7.61
CA GLY A 115 30.65 7.40 6.63
C GLY A 115 29.66 6.42 7.26
N VAL A 116 29.06 5.58 6.44
CA VAL A 116 28.15 4.53 6.89
C VAL A 116 28.96 3.37 7.52
N ARG A 117 28.61 3.03 8.79
CA ARG A 117 29.19 1.92 9.54
C ARG A 117 28.35 0.64 9.43
N GLU A 118 27.04 0.77 9.67
CA GLU A 118 26.07 -0.32 9.56
C GLU A 118 24.95 0.15 8.64
N VAL A 119 24.73 -0.58 7.55
CA VAL A 119 23.70 -0.24 6.55
C VAL A 119 22.29 -0.40 7.15
N ALA A 120 21.44 0.57 6.90
CA ALA A 120 20.09 0.62 7.43
C ALA A 120 19.24 -0.61 7.03
N PRO A 121 18.35 -1.09 7.91
CA PRO A 121 17.39 -2.14 7.58
C PRO A 121 16.58 -1.80 6.31
N GLY A 122 16.44 -2.79 5.41
CA GLY A 122 15.74 -2.61 4.13
C GLY A 122 16.59 -2.02 2.99
N PHE A 123 17.87 -1.74 3.25
CA PHE A 123 18.84 -1.35 2.23
C PHE A 123 19.85 -2.48 1.98
N ILE A 124 20.51 -2.41 0.84
CA ILE A 124 21.68 -3.22 0.51
C ILE A 124 22.86 -2.31 0.22
N GLU A 125 24.05 -2.81 0.53
CA GLU A 125 25.31 -2.18 0.14
C GLU A 125 25.53 -2.38 -1.35
N SER A 126 25.70 -1.28 -2.10
CA SER A 126 25.93 -1.31 -3.54
C SER A 126 27.36 -0.97 -3.94
N ALA A 127 28.13 -0.32 -3.05
CA ALA A 127 29.56 -0.05 -3.29
C ALA A 127 30.33 -0.03 -1.96
N VAL A 128 31.58 -0.47 -2.00
CA VAL A 128 32.48 -0.52 -0.85
C VAL A 128 33.88 -0.08 -1.22
N ALA A 129 34.55 0.70 -0.36
CA ALA A 129 35.96 1.08 -0.50
C ALA A 129 36.90 -0.08 -0.14
N PRO A 130 38.19 -0.04 -0.53
CA PRO A 130 39.15 -1.11 -0.23
C PRO A 130 39.36 -1.39 1.28
N ASP A 131 39.12 -0.40 2.13
CA ASP A 131 39.17 -0.52 3.59
C ASP A 131 37.86 -1.00 4.23
N GLY A 132 36.85 -1.31 3.44
CA GLY A 132 35.57 -1.81 3.92
C GLY A 132 34.54 -0.74 4.27
N VAL A 133 34.87 0.56 4.11
CA VAL A 133 33.88 1.63 4.32
C VAL A 133 32.83 1.57 3.24
N ASN A 134 31.55 1.60 3.65
CA ASN A 134 30.43 1.63 2.72
C ASN A 134 30.42 2.94 1.92
N GLU A 135 30.37 2.83 0.60
CA GLU A 135 30.40 3.97 -0.31
C GLU A 135 29.13 4.08 -1.16
N GLY A 136 28.22 3.11 -1.07
CA GLY A 136 26.95 3.15 -1.77
C GLY A 136 25.94 2.20 -1.18
N MET A 137 24.69 2.63 -1.14
CA MET A 137 23.56 1.79 -0.73
C MET A 137 22.29 2.13 -1.52
N GLU A 138 21.39 1.16 -1.59
CA GLU A 138 20.13 1.31 -2.29
C GLU A 138 19.01 0.56 -1.55
N SER A 139 17.79 1.07 -1.63
CA SER A 139 16.62 0.45 -1.02
C SER A 139 16.18 -0.79 -1.81
N LYS A 140 15.78 -1.84 -1.08
CA LYS A 140 15.19 -3.06 -1.68
C LYS A 140 13.79 -2.84 -2.26
N THR A 141 13.09 -1.78 -1.85
CA THR A 141 11.65 -1.64 -2.10
C THR A 141 11.21 -0.26 -2.57
N ALA A 142 12.05 0.76 -2.43
CA ALA A 142 11.74 2.14 -2.80
C ALA A 142 12.77 2.68 -3.80
N SER A 143 12.41 3.69 -4.59
CA SER A 143 13.34 4.40 -5.47
C SER A 143 14.24 5.34 -4.66
N ILE A 144 15.08 4.77 -3.79
CA ILE A 144 16.05 5.46 -2.95
C ILE A 144 17.41 4.82 -3.13
N PHE A 145 18.38 5.59 -3.56
CA PHE A 145 19.76 5.14 -3.69
C PHE A 145 20.71 6.26 -3.30
N SER A 146 21.93 5.94 -2.97
CA SER A 146 22.90 6.93 -2.51
C SER A 146 24.34 6.50 -2.68
N VAL A 147 25.21 7.48 -2.78
CA VAL A 147 26.66 7.30 -2.87
C VAL A 147 27.39 8.26 -1.92
N GLN A 148 28.53 7.82 -1.38
CA GLN A 148 29.31 8.63 -0.45
C GLN A 148 30.19 9.65 -1.17
N TRP A 149 30.67 9.32 -2.37
CA TRP A 149 31.45 10.24 -3.19
C TRP A 149 30.61 11.36 -3.79
N HIS A 150 31.27 12.28 -4.53
CA HIS A 150 30.67 13.44 -5.18
C HIS A 150 30.57 13.27 -6.70
N PRO A 151 29.58 12.53 -7.24
CA PRO A 151 29.45 12.30 -8.68
C PRO A 151 29.25 13.59 -9.47
N GLU A 152 28.67 14.64 -8.87
CA GLU A 152 28.47 15.94 -9.50
C GLU A 152 29.79 16.58 -9.96
N GLY A 153 30.84 16.48 -9.15
CA GLY A 153 32.17 16.99 -9.52
C GLY A 153 32.75 16.22 -10.71
N LEU A 154 32.59 14.91 -10.72
CA LEU A 154 33.06 14.06 -11.81
C LEU A 154 32.27 14.29 -13.11
N VAL A 155 30.98 14.58 -13.03
CA VAL A 155 30.16 14.95 -14.21
C VAL A 155 30.67 16.26 -14.81
N CYS A 156 30.98 17.26 -13.99
CA CYS A 156 31.59 18.52 -14.47
C CYS A 156 32.92 18.29 -15.18
N ALA A 157 33.68 17.27 -14.79
CA ALA A 157 34.89 16.83 -15.44
C ALA A 157 34.66 15.95 -16.71
N GLY A 158 33.41 15.77 -17.14
CA GLY A 158 33.04 15.03 -18.35
C GLY A 158 32.82 13.52 -18.15
N ASN A 159 32.71 13.04 -16.92
CA ASN A 159 32.46 11.62 -16.65
C ASN A 159 31.01 11.24 -16.97
N LYS A 160 30.78 10.64 -18.14
CA LYS A 160 29.45 10.24 -18.61
C LYS A 160 28.80 9.12 -17.79
N LYS A 161 29.60 8.23 -17.16
CA LYS A 161 29.05 7.15 -16.32
C LYS A 161 28.37 7.75 -15.08
N MET A 162 29.01 8.72 -14.44
CA MET A 162 28.43 9.39 -13.26
C MET A 162 27.18 10.20 -13.59
N LEU A 163 27.06 10.69 -14.82
CA LEU A 163 25.85 11.36 -15.31
C LEU A 163 24.63 10.43 -15.28
N ASN A 164 24.80 9.13 -15.50
CA ASN A 164 23.70 8.18 -15.49
C ASN A 164 22.96 8.13 -14.16
N LEU A 165 23.60 8.44 -13.02
CA LEU A 165 22.96 8.53 -11.71
C LEU A 165 21.89 9.62 -11.69
N PHE A 166 22.21 10.78 -12.25
CA PHE A 166 21.28 11.91 -12.34
C PHE A 166 20.19 11.67 -13.39
N VAL A 167 20.54 11.08 -14.52
CA VAL A 167 19.57 10.68 -15.56
C VAL A 167 18.56 9.68 -15.02
N HIS A 168 19.02 8.71 -14.21
CA HIS A 168 18.13 7.77 -13.55
C HIS A 168 17.15 8.48 -12.60
N LEU A 169 17.65 9.36 -11.73
CA LEU A 169 16.79 10.14 -10.82
C LEU A 169 15.71 10.92 -11.59
N VAL A 170 16.10 11.58 -12.70
CA VAL A 170 15.13 12.33 -13.54
C VAL A 170 14.08 11.40 -14.14
N LYS A 171 14.48 10.23 -14.67
CA LYS A 171 13.54 9.24 -15.20
C LYS A 171 12.56 8.74 -14.15
N GLU A 172 13.03 8.41 -12.95
CA GLU A 172 12.18 8.02 -11.82
C GLU A 172 11.21 9.15 -11.43
N ALA A 173 11.71 10.39 -11.40
CA ALA A 173 10.88 11.56 -11.12
C ALA A 173 9.79 11.78 -12.20
N GLU A 174 10.09 11.53 -13.47
CA GLU A 174 9.11 11.57 -14.56
C GLU A 174 8.04 10.49 -14.42
N ILE A 175 8.44 9.26 -14.04
CA ILE A 175 7.50 8.15 -13.76
C ILE A 175 6.59 8.53 -12.60
N TYR A 176 7.15 9.05 -11.50
CA TYR A 176 6.40 9.53 -10.35
C TYR A 176 5.41 10.64 -10.73
N ALA A 177 5.88 11.64 -11.50
CA ALA A 177 5.03 12.75 -11.95
C ALA A 177 3.87 12.27 -12.85
N ARG A 178 4.13 11.30 -13.74
CA ARG A 178 3.07 10.68 -14.58
C ARG A 178 2.03 9.96 -13.74
N ALA A 179 2.46 9.13 -12.78
CA ALA A 179 1.56 8.44 -11.85
C ALA A 179 0.71 9.45 -11.05
N LYS A 180 1.34 10.48 -10.49
CA LYS A 180 0.65 11.54 -9.77
C LYS A 180 -0.38 12.28 -10.63
N ASN A 181 0.00 12.65 -11.86
CA ASN A 181 -0.90 13.31 -12.80
C ASN A 181 -2.06 12.41 -13.24
N PHE A 182 -1.85 11.09 -13.34
CA PHE A 182 -2.91 10.14 -13.59
C PHE A 182 -3.96 10.17 -12.48
N HIS A 183 -3.55 10.03 -11.22
CA HIS A 183 -4.47 10.07 -10.06
C HIS A 183 -5.19 11.42 -9.90
N LEU A 184 -4.54 12.54 -10.26
CA LEU A 184 -5.20 13.84 -10.25
C LEU A 184 -6.35 13.94 -11.27
N ARG A 185 -6.19 13.31 -12.44
CA ARG A 185 -7.17 13.36 -13.55
C ARG A 185 -8.24 12.27 -13.46
N HIS A 186 -7.94 11.14 -12.86
CA HIS A 186 -8.83 9.98 -12.77
C HIS A 186 -9.23 9.74 -11.32
N VAL A 187 -10.44 9.22 -11.13
CA VAL A 187 -10.93 8.81 -9.82
C VAL A 187 -10.37 7.42 -9.50
N SER A 188 -9.86 7.27 -8.29
CA SER A 188 -9.43 5.98 -7.74
C SER A 188 -10.33 5.57 -6.58
N LEU A 189 -10.77 4.32 -6.61
CA LEU A 189 -11.63 3.71 -5.61
C LEU A 189 -11.08 2.32 -5.27
N ASP A 190 -10.93 2.04 -4.00
CA ASP A 190 -10.79 0.70 -3.45
C ASP A 190 -12.15 0.23 -2.93
N SER A 191 -12.62 -0.91 -3.41
CA SER A 191 -13.98 -1.38 -3.14
C SER A 191 -14.16 -2.12 -1.83
N HIS A 192 -13.08 -2.38 -1.07
CA HIS A 192 -13.18 -3.14 0.17
C HIS A 192 -11.98 -2.96 1.10
N CYS A 193 -12.24 -2.47 2.30
CA CYS A 193 -11.27 -2.54 3.40
C CYS A 193 -11.95 -2.69 4.76
N ASP A 194 -11.28 -3.39 5.68
CA ASP A 194 -11.77 -3.76 7.01
C ASP A 194 -11.29 -2.86 8.14
N THR A 195 -10.73 -1.70 7.81
CA THR A 195 -10.24 -0.74 8.82
C THR A 195 -11.23 -0.53 9.98
N PRO A 196 -12.56 -0.47 9.77
CA PRO A 196 -13.51 -0.30 10.85
C PRO A 196 -13.54 -1.43 11.89
N MET A 197 -13.00 -2.60 11.61
CA MET A 197 -12.93 -3.68 12.59
C MET A 197 -12.02 -3.35 13.79
N PHE A 198 -11.11 -2.38 13.64
CA PHE A 198 -10.21 -1.90 14.71
C PHE A 198 -10.83 -0.79 15.58
N PHE A 199 -12.04 -0.31 15.31
CA PHE A 199 -12.66 0.74 16.11
C PHE A 199 -12.77 0.43 17.61
N PRO A 200 -13.00 -0.82 18.08
CA PRO A 200 -12.94 -1.14 19.49
C PRO A 200 -11.59 -0.81 20.16
N GLU A 201 -10.49 -0.73 19.37
CA GLU A 201 -9.15 -0.37 19.83
C GLU A 201 -8.92 1.15 19.90
N LYS A 202 -9.99 1.95 19.78
CA LYS A 202 -9.97 3.42 19.83
C LYS A 202 -9.02 4.06 18.80
N ILE A 203 -9.02 3.56 17.59
CA ILE A 203 -8.29 4.16 16.48
C ILE A 203 -8.97 5.45 15.99
N ASP A 204 -8.18 6.33 15.36
CA ASP A 204 -8.64 7.53 14.69
C ASP A 204 -8.14 7.51 13.23
N ILE A 205 -9.06 7.38 12.26
CA ILE A 205 -8.72 7.34 10.84
C ILE A 205 -8.11 8.66 10.33
N GLY A 206 -8.29 9.76 11.04
CA GLY A 206 -7.72 11.07 10.71
C GLY A 206 -6.23 11.21 11.02
N VAL A 207 -5.66 10.26 11.75
CA VAL A 207 -4.27 10.23 12.20
C VAL A 207 -3.57 9.00 11.62
N ARG A 208 -2.28 9.16 11.22
CA ARG A 208 -1.49 8.02 10.73
C ARG A 208 -1.26 7.01 11.86
N ASP A 209 -1.76 5.80 11.68
CA ASP A 209 -1.59 4.71 12.63
C ASP A 209 -0.85 3.53 11.95
N THR A 210 0.23 3.05 12.58
CA THR A 210 1.04 1.95 12.05
C THR A 210 0.33 0.59 12.10
N ARG A 211 -0.73 0.46 12.90
CA ARG A 211 -1.57 -0.76 13.00
C ARG A 211 -2.47 -0.93 11.78
N LEU A 212 -2.85 0.18 11.14
CA LEU A 212 -3.78 0.19 10.00
C LEU A 212 -3.03 0.18 8.67
N LYS A 213 -3.65 -0.37 7.65
CA LYS A 213 -3.25 -0.20 6.25
C LYS A 213 -3.92 1.00 5.60
N VAL A 214 -5.12 1.36 6.05
CA VAL A 214 -5.89 2.51 5.55
C VAL A 214 -6.14 3.51 6.66
N ASP A 215 -5.74 4.75 6.44
CA ASP A 215 -6.11 5.96 7.20
C ASP A 215 -6.09 7.16 6.24
N LEU A 216 -6.70 8.28 6.61
CA LEU A 216 -6.79 9.46 5.75
C LEU A 216 -5.42 10.00 5.31
N PRO A 217 -4.38 10.06 6.19
CA PRO A 217 -3.02 10.36 5.76
C PRO A 217 -2.46 9.41 4.69
N LYS A 218 -2.70 8.08 4.81
CA LYS A 218 -2.25 7.09 3.82
C LYS A 218 -3.03 7.21 2.51
N MET A 219 -4.35 7.37 2.56
CA MET A 219 -5.16 7.65 1.37
C MET A 219 -4.67 8.90 0.62
N ARG A 220 -4.30 9.97 1.36
CA ARG A 220 -3.71 11.17 0.75
C ARG A 220 -2.37 10.88 0.08
N ASP A 221 -1.48 10.20 0.78
CA ASP A 221 -0.13 9.93 0.31
C ASP A 221 -0.11 8.91 -0.84
N GLY A 222 -1.00 7.89 -0.80
CA GLY A 222 -1.26 6.93 -1.87
C GLY A 222 -2.14 7.47 -3.01
N GLN A 223 -2.67 8.67 -2.86
CA GLN A 223 -3.56 9.33 -3.85
C GLN A 223 -4.85 8.55 -4.16
N ILE A 224 -5.33 7.74 -3.21
CA ILE A 224 -6.62 7.07 -3.30
C ILE A 224 -7.72 8.10 -2.98
N ASP A 225 -8.72 8.20 -3.84
CA ASP A 225 -9.81 9.17 -3.68
C ASP A 225 -10.93 8.63 -2.81
N ALA A 226 -11.21 7.33 -2.91
CA ALA A 226 -12.30 6.70 -2.18
C ALA A 226 -11.96 5.30 -1.67
N GLU A 227 -12.56 4.97 -0.53
CA GLU A 227 -12.54 3.64 0.09
C GLU A 227 -13.95 3.19 0.39
N CYS A 228 -14.24 1.90 0.17
CA CYS A 228 -15.38 1.25 0.76
C CYS A 228 -14.97 0.62 2.10
N MET A 229 -15.34 1.27 3.19
CA MET A 229 -15.06 0.79 4.55
C MET A 229 -16.23 -0.05 5.06
N VAL A 230 -15.95 -1.29 5.46
CA VAL A 230 -17.03 -2.23 5.79
C VAL A 230 -17.16 -2.49 7.29
N ALA A 231 -18.40 -2.74 7.71
CA ALA A 231 -18.68 -3.38 8.99
C ALA A 231 -18.53 -4.89 8.80
N TYR A 232 -17.36 -5.42 9.17
CA TYR A 232 -17.11 -6.85 9.17
C TYR A 232 -17.75 -7.55 10.35
N LEU A 233 -18.40 -8.69 10.08
CA LEU A 233 -19.07 -9.52 11.07
C LEU A 233 -18.61 -10.98 10.96
N PRO A 234 -17.92 -11.50 11.97
CA PRO A 234 -17.59 -12.92 11.98
C PRO A 234 -18.86 -13.76 12.05
N GLN A 235 -18.92 -14.86 11.28
CA GLN A 235 -20.01 -15.81 11.39
C GLN A 235 -20.02 -16.46 12.78
N ARG A 236 -21.17 -16.51 13.40
CA ARG A 236 -21.44 -17.10 14.70
C ARG A 236 -22.67 -18.01 14.63
N GLU A 237 -23.19 -18.40 15.79
CA GLU A 237 -24.47 -19.11 15.94
C GLU A 237 -25.61 -18.37 15.25
N ARG A 238 -26.67 -19.08 14.86
CA ARG A 238 -27.79 -18.51 14.11
C ARG A 238 -29.09 -18.54 14.93
N ASP A 239 -28.97 -18.35 16.25
CA ASP A 239 -30.09 -18.11 17.14
C ASP A 239 -30.40 -16.59 17.22
N ASP A 240 -31.53 -16.26 17.83
CA ASP A 240 -31.99 -14.88 17.92
C ASP A 240 -31.06 -13.97 18.72
N ILE A 241 -30.37 -14.51 19.73
CA ILE A 241 -29.42 -13.76 20.56
C ILE A 241 -28.19 -13.39 19.75
N ALA A 242 -27.68 -14.34 18.99
CA ALA A 242 -26.48 -14.15 18.14
C ALA A 242 -26.81 -13.21 16.96
N HIS A 243 -27.98 -13.34 16.33
CA HIS A 243 -28.44 -12.42 15.29
C HIS A 243 -28.55 -10.97 15.82
N GLU A 244 -29.21 -10.78 17.00
CA GLU A 244 -29.32 -9.45 17.59
C GLU A 244 -27.95 -8.86 17.96
N ALA A 245 -27.03 -9.69 18.45
CA ALA A 245 -25.64 -9.26 18.72
C ALA A 245 -24.90 -8.85 17.46
N ALA A 246 -25.08 -9.57 16.34
CA ALA A 246 -24.50 -9.24 15.05
C ALA A 246 -25.04 -7.90 14.53
N THR A 247 -26.35 -7.71 14.59
CA THR A 247 -26.98 -6.45 14.17
C THR A 247 -26.49 -5.27 15.00
N ARG A 248 -26.44 -5.40 16.34
CA ARG A 248 -25.88 -4.35 17.23
C ARG A 248 -24.41 -4.06 16.94
N ARG A 249 -23.61 -5.08 16.61
CA ARG A 249 -22.20 -4.89 16.23
C ARG A 249 -22.08 -4.10 14.93
N ALA A 250 -22.87 -4.44 13.90
CA ALA A 250 -22.91 -3.68 12.65
C ALA A 250 -23.28 -2.20 12.91
N ASP A 251 -24.30 -1.96 13.69
CA ASP A 251 -24.71 -0.60 14.10
C ASP A 251 -23.59 0.17 14.79
N ALA A 252 -22.90 -0.46 15.73
CA ALA A 252 -21.83 0.17 16.49
C ALA A 252 -20.67 0.58 15.55
N ILE A 253 -20.26 -0.29 14.63
CA ILE A 253 -19.20 -0.02 13.67
C ILE A 253 -19.61 1.10 12.69
N LEU A 254 -20.80 1.01 12.10
CA LEU A 254 -21.30 2.01 11.14
C LEU A 254 -21.48 3.39 11.79
N ASN A 255 -22.00 3.45 13.01
CA ASN A 255 -22.14 4.71 13.75
C ASN A 255 -20.79 5.32 14.10
N GLU A 256 -19.83 4.51 14.52
CA GLU A 256 -18.47 5.01 14.80
C GLU A 256 -17.80 5.53 13.52
N LEU A 257 -17.94 4.82 12.40
CA LEU A 257 -17.41 5.29 11.11
C LEU A 257 -18.02 6.63 10.70
N LYS A 258 -19.35 6.78 10.83
CA LYS A 258 -20.03 8.06 10.57
C LYS A 258 -19.56 9.16 11.52
N ARG A 259 -19.34 8.84 12.79
CA ARG A 259 -18.80 9.79 13.77
C ARG A 259 -17.40 10.27 13.35
N GLN A 260 -16.52 9.36 12.96
CA GLN A 260 -15.16 9.70 12.52
C GLN A 260 -15.15 10.53 11.23
N ILE A 261 -15.99 10.19 10.25
CA ILE A 261 -16.19 11.01 9.04
C ILE A 261 -16.65 12.43 9.42
N SER A 262 -17.57 12.56 10.38
CA SER A 262 -18.05 13.86 10.84
C SER A 262 -16.97 14.68 11.57
N VAL A 263 -16.13 14.03 12.38
CA VAL A 263 -15.00 14.68 13.08
C VAL A 263 -13.98 15.22 12.08
N HIS A 264 -13.71 14.46 11.03
CA HIS A 264 -12.71 14.81 10.01
C HIS A 264 -13.35 15.39 8.73
N ARG A 265 -14.50 16.04 8.83
CA ARG A 265 -15.29 16.58 7.71
C ARG A 265 -14.54 17.58 6.81
N ASP A 266 -13.44 18.11 7.30
CA ASP A 266 -12.50 18.95 6.51
C ASP A 266 -11.67 18.13 5.51
N LYS A 267 -11.48 16.82 5.74
CA LYS A 267 -10.62 15.91 4.97
C LYS A 267 -11.39 14.79 4.26
N VAL A 268 -12.57 14.43 4.75
CA VAL A 268 -13.34 13.27 4.26
C VAL A 268 -14.84 13.55 4.29
N GLY A 269 -15.58 12.88 3.41
CA GLY A 269 -17.04 12.86 3.40
C GLY A 269 -17.58 11.47 3.13
N GLN A 270 -18.79 11.17 3.63
CA GLN A 270 -19.53 9.98 3.24
C GLN A 270 -20.04 10.15 1.81
N ALA A 271 -19.86 9.14 0.98
CA ALA A 271 -20.40 9.08 -0.37
C ALA A 271 -21.49 8.01 -0.48
N PHE A 272 -22.51 8.30 -1.25
CA PHE A 272 -23.65 7.42 -1.54
C PHE A 272 -23.74 7.07 -3.02
N SER A 273 -23.03 7.83 -3.86
CA SER A 273 -23.07 7.74 -5.31
C SER A 273 -21.76 8.17 -5.95
N ARG A 274 -21.60 7.87 -7.25
CA ARG A 274 -20.50 8.39 -8.08
C ARG A 274 -20.45 9.93 -8.06
N LYS A 275 -21.60 10.60 -8.01
CA LYS A 275 -21.68 12.06 -7.97
C LYS A 275 -21.00 12.60 -6.71
N ASP A 276 -21.34 12.05 -5.54
CA ASP A 276 -20.75 12.47 -4.26
C ASP A 276 -19.23 12.29 -4.26
N LEU A 277 -18.74 11.16 -4.79
CA LEU A 277 -17.31 10.90 -4.93
C LEU A 277 -16.62 11.98 -5.76
N ILE A 278 -17.19 12.35 -6.90
CA ILE A 278 -16.62 13.39 -7.78
C ILE A 278 -16.63 14.76 -7.08
N GLU A 279 -17.72 15.11 -6.41
CA GLU A 279 -17.85 16.37 -5.65
C GLU A 279 -16.84 16.43 -4.51
N LEU A 280 -16.68 15.35 -3.74
CA LEU A 280 -15.69 15.27 -2.67
C LEU A 280 -14.26 15.39 -3.20
N LYS A 281 -13.93 14.71 -4.31
CA LYS A 281 -12.63 14.85 -4.97
C LYS A 281 -12.36 16.29 -5.40
N HIS A 282 -13.32 16.96 -6.02
CA HIS A 282 -13.17 18.36 -6.42
C HIS A 282 -13.01 19.29 -5.22
N ALA A 283 -13.61 18.95 -4.09
CA ALA A 283 -13.41 19.68 -2.83
C ALA A 283 -12.08 19.33 -2.11
N GLY A 284 -11.24 18.48 -2.69
CA GLY A 284 -9.96 18.05 -2.10
C GLY A 284 -10.12 17.09 -0.92
N LYS A 285 -11.30 16.48 -0.77
CA LYS A 285 -11.62 15.52 0.30
C LYS A 285 -11.57 14.07 -0.21
N LYS A 286 -11.36 13.15 0.72
CA LYS A 286 -11.52 11.72 0.47
C LYS A 286 -12.98 11.33 0.60
N ALA A 287 -13.40 10.29 -0.14
CA ALA A 287 -14.73 9.73 -0.04
C ALA A 287 -14.69 8.40 0.71
N VAL A 288 -15.69 8.15 1.54
CA VAL A 288 -15.89 6.86 2.19
C VAL A 288 -17.31 6.37 1.86
N PHE A 289 -17.38 5.20 1.24
CA PHE A 289 -18.61 4.45 1.08
C PHE A 289 -18.72 3.46 2.24
N LEU A 290 -19.93 3.26 2.75
CA LEU A 290 -20.19 2.29 3.81
C LEU A 290 -20.62 0.96 3.18
N GLY A 291 -20.02 -0.15 3.65
CA GLY A 291 -20.44 -1.51 3.32
C GLY A 291 -20.71 -2.35 4.56
N ILE A 292 -21.28 -3.52 4.35
CA ILE A 292 -21.39 -4.57 5.36
C ILE A 292 -20.77 -5.83 4.76
N GLU A 293 -19.86 -6.46 5.50
CA GLU A 293 -19.34 -7.76 5.15
C GLU A 293 -19.94 -8.83 6.07
N ASN A 294 -20.65 -9.76 5.45
CA ASN A 294 -21.50 -10.81 5.99
C ASN A 294 -22.94 -10.37 6.29
N GLY A 295 -23.85 -10.79 5.42
CA GLY A 295 -25.29 -10.57 5.59
C GLY A 295 -25.90 -11.15 6.87
N TYR A 296 -25.14 -11.90 7.64
CA TYR A 296 -25.44 -12.30 9.01
C TYR A 296 -25.87 -11.10 9.89
N ALA A 297 -25.43 -9.89 9.53
CA ALA A 297 -25.80 -8.63 10.17
C ALA A 297 -27.31 -8.35 10.23
N ILE A 298 -28.07 -8.85 9.24
CA ILE A 298 -29.52 -8.56 9.19
C ILE A 298 -30.35 -9.49 10.09
N GLY A 299 -29.75 -10.58 10.61
CA GLY A 299 -30.48 -11.66 11.22
C GLY A 299 -31.52 -12.22 10.25
N LYS A 300 -32.77 -12.36 10.70
CA LYS A 300 -33.92 -12.74 9.85
C LYS A 300 -34.91 -11.60 9.67
N ASP A 301 -34.50 -10.37 9.88
CA ASP A 301 -35.36 -9.18 9.84
C ASP A 301 -35.00 -8.26 8.68
N PHE A 302 -35.86 -8.20 7.66
CA PHE A 302 -35.72 -7.33 6.50
C PHE A 302 -35.69 -5.82 6.86
N SER A 303 -36.25 -5.42 8.00
CA SER A 303 -36.18 -4.02 8.41
C SER A 303 -34.75 -3.55 8.64
N ASN A 304 -33.85 -4.45 9.00
CA ASN A 304 -32.44 -4.17 9.14
C ASN A 304 -31.78 -3.79 7.80
N LEU A 305 -32.21 -4.38 6.67
CA LEU A 305 -31.71 -3.96 5.34
C LEU A 305 -32.04 -2.50 5.04
N SER A 306 -33.32 -2.12 5.21
CA SER A 306 -33.77 -0.74 4.99
C SER A 306 -33.04 0.22 5.94
N ARG A 307 -32.90 -0.13 7.19
CA ARG A 307 -32.23 0.68 8.22
C ARG A 307 -30.73 0.87 7.87
N PHE A 308 -30.03 -0.17 7.46
CA PHE A 308 -28.62 -0.04 7.01
C PHE A 308 -28.51 0.81 5.74
N ARG A 309 -29.47 0.67 4.81
CA ARG A 309 -29.53 1.53 3.64
C ARG A 309 -29.72 3.00 4.01
N ASP A 310 -30.58 3.30 4.95
CA ASP A 310 -30.81 4.66 5.48
C ASP A 310 -29.57 5.22 6.19
N MET A 311 -28.75 4.38 6.79
CA MET A 311 -27.45 4.78 7.33
C MET A 311 -26.42 5.09 6.23
N GLY A 312 -26.69 4.68 4.98
CA GLY A 312 -25.88 4.94 3.82
C GLY A 312 -25.04 3.75 3.34
N VAL A 313 -25.35 2.55 3.79
CA VAL A 313 -24.69 1.33 3.28
C VAL A 313 -25.01 1.16 1.80
N VAL A 314 -23.98 1.04 0.96
CA VAL A 314 -24.12 0.93 -0.49
C VAL A 314 -24.11 -0.51 -0.99
N TYR A 315 -23.47 -1.42 -0.27
CA TYR A 315 -23.48 -2.85 -0.60
C TYR A 315 -23.43 -3.72 0.67
N MET A 316 -23.85 -4.98 0.52
CA MET A 316 -23.67 -6.01 1.52
C MET A 316 -23.20 -7.31 0.89
N THR A 317 -22.11 -7.87 1.43
CA THR A 317 -21.63 -9.22 1.09
C THR A 317 -22.55 -10.26 1.71
N LEU A 318 -23.08 -11.19 0.92
CA LEU A 318 -24.12 -12.13 1.37
C LEU A 318 -23.68 -13.02 2.52
N CYS A 319 -22.42 -13.48 2.51
CA CYS A 319 -21.83 -14.28 3.58
C CYS A 319 -20.34 -13.98 3.73
N HIS A 320 -19.70 -14.54 4.76
CA HIS A 320 -18.24 -14.56 4.92
C HIS A 320 -17.73 -16.01 4.93
N ASN A 321 -16.73 -16.34 5.76
CA ASN A 321 -16.13 -17.69 5.85
C ASN A 321 -17.02 -18.68 6.64
N GLY A 322 -18.25 -18.84 6.23
CA GLY A 322 -19.23 -19.76 6.81
C GLY A 322 -20.61 -19.51 6.23
N ASN A 323 -21.41 -20.59 6.15
CA ASN A 323 -22.81 -20.50 5.74
C ASN A 323 -23.60 -19.68 6.76
N ASN A 324 -24.59 -18.94 6.28
CA ASN A 324 -25.54 -18.22 7.13
C ASN A 324 -26.97 -18.50 6.65
N ASP A 325 -27.99 -17.78 7.16
CA ASP A 325 -29.37 -18.00 6.74
C ASP A 325 -29.66 -17.58 5.31
N ILE A 326 -28.73 -16.84 4.65
CA ILE A 326 -28.85 -16.32 3.29
C ILE A 326 -28.35 -17.33 2.26
N CYS A 327 -27.12 -17.84 2.44
CA CYS A 327 -26.47 -18.67 1.43
C CYS A 327 -25.32 -19.51 1.95
N ASP A 328 -24.88 -20.45 1.10
CA ASP A 328 -23.67 -21.19 1.29
C ASP A 328 -22.45 -20.36 0.95
N SER A 329 -21.40 -20.44 1.80
CA SER A 329 -20.10 -19.82 1.63
C SER A 329 -19.15 -20.74 0.84
N ALA A 330 -18.22 -20.18 0.11
CA ALA A 330 -17.11 -20.90 -0.53
C ALA A 330 -16.23 -21.67 0.48
N SER A 331 -16.30 -21.33 1.75
CA SER A 331 -15.57 -21.97 2.85
C SER A 331 -16.44 -22.89 3.73
N GLY A 332 -17.76 -22.94 3.47
CA GLY A 332 -18.70 -23.81 4.16
C GLY A 332 -18.98 -25.11 3.41
N GLU A 333 -19.45 -26.12 4.13
CA GLU A 333 -20.04 -27.31 3.50
C GLU A 333 -21.46 -26.93 2.98
N PRO A 334 -21.90 -27.48 1.82
CA PRO A 334 -23.22 -27.16 1.27
C PRO A 334 -24.36 -27.44 2.27
N GLU A 335 -25.15 -26.43 2.59
CA GLU A 335 -26.32 -26.53 3.50
C GLU A 335 -27.61 -26.22 2.73
N HIS A 336 -27.61 -25.11 1.99
CA HIS A 336 -28.77 -24.64 1.23
C HIS A 336 -28.70 -25.07 -0.24
N ASN A 337 -27.59 -25.64 -0.67
CA ASN A 337 -27.29 -25.88 -2.08
C ASN A 337 -27.42 -24.61 -2.91
N GLY A 338 -26.81 -23.52 -2.43
CA GLY A 338 -26.81 -22.19 -3.01
C GLY A 338 -27.47 -21.12 -2.12
N LEU A 339 -28.35 -20.31 -2.69
CA LEU A 339 -29.20 -19.40 -1.93
C LEU A 339 -30.34 -20.15 -1.23
N SER A 340 -30.58 -19.86 0.04
CA SER A 340 -31.83 -20.27 0.70
C SER A 340 -33.02 -19.47 0.13
N ASP A 341 -34.26 -19.87 0.41
CA ASP A 341 -35.44 -19.09 0.02
C ASP A 341 -35.48 -17.72 0.70
N PHE A 342 -34.98 -17.64 1.94
CA PHE A 342 -34.76 -16.36 2.62
C PHE A 342 -33.71 -15.53 1.86
N GLY A 343 -32.60 -16.14 1.44
CA GLY A 343 -31.55 -15.48 0.67
C GLY A 343 -32.03 -14.91 -0.67
N LYS A 344 -32.87 -15.66 -1.40
CA LYS A 344 -33.52 -15.14 -2.62
C LYS A 344 -34.37 -13.91 -2.34
N SER A 345 -35.07 -13.90 -1.20
CA SER A 345 -35.86 -12.74 -0.77
C SER A 345 -34.98 -11.56 -0.36
N VAL A 346 -33.84 -11.83 0.29
CA VAL A 346 -32.82 -10.80 0.63
C VAL A 346 -32.28 -10.14 -0.63
N VAL A 347 -31.89 -10.90 -1.65
CA VAL A 347 -31.39 -10.35 -2.91
C VAL A 347 -32.43 -9.45 -3.60
N ARG A 348 -33.69 -9.88 -3.64
CA ARG A 348 -34.78 -9.05 -4.22
C ARG A 348 -35.01 -7.77 -3.42
N GLU A 349 -34.96 -7.85 -2.09
CA GLU A 349 -35.13 -6.67 -1.24
C GLU A 349 -33.95 -5.70 -1.37
N MET A 350 -32.70 -6.20 -1.42
CA MET A 350 -31.52 -5.37 -1.70
C MET A 350 -31.67 -4.61 -3.02
N ASN A 351 -32.13 -5.28 -4.09
CA ASN A 351 -32.40 -4.62 -5.38
C ASN A 351 -33.48 -3.54 -5.24
N ARG A 352 -34.57 -3.84 -4.51
CA ARG A 352 -35.70 -2.90 -4.33
C ARG A 352 -35.28 -1.62 -3.62
N ILE A 353 -34.41 -1.72 -2.59
CA ILE A 353 -33.95 -0.55 -1.82
C ILE A 353 -32.69 0.11 -2.42
N GLY A 354 -32.14 -0.41 -3.53
CA GLY A 354 -30.95 0.12 -4.17
C GLY A 354 -29.67 -0.15 -3.40
N MET A 355 -29.54 -1.29 -2.72
CA MET A 355 -28.32 -1.79 -2.10
C MET A 355 -27.70 -2.83 -3.03
N MET A 356 -26.42 -2.69 -3.41
CA MET A 356 -25.72 -3.65 -4.27
C MET A 356 -25.49 -4.97 -3.53
N VAL A 357 -25.67 -6.07 -4.27
CA VAL A 357 -25.31 -7.41 -3.79
C VAL A 357 -23.82 -7.65 -4.08
N ASP A 358 -23.10 -8.12 -3.06
CA ASP A 358 -21.69 -8.53 -3.20
C ASP A 358 -21.58 -10.05 -3.02
N LEU A 359 -20.93 -10.70 -3.98
CA LEU A 359 -20.76 -12.16 -4.06
C LEU A 359 -19.36 -12.63 -3.63
N SER A 360 -18.50 -11.76 -3.14
CA SER A 360 -17.28 -12.21 -2.47
C SER A 360 -17.65 -13.18 -1.35
N HIS A 361 -16.86 -14.24 -1.15
CA HIS A 361 -17.12 -15.33 -0.20
C HIS A 361 -18.25 -16.31 -0.56
N ALA A 362 -19.15 -16.01 -1.47
CA ALA A 362 -20.24 -16.91 -1.82
C ALA A 362 -19.73 -18.20 -2.50
N SER A 363 -20.40 -19.33 -2.23
CA SER A 363 -20.15 -20.56 -2.96
C SER A 363 -20.48 -20.37 -4.44
N GLU A 364 -19.94 -21.22 -5.32
CA GLU A 364 -20.21 -21.14 -6.75
C GLU A 364 -21.71 -21.25 -7.05
N LYS A 365 -22.42 -22.15 -6.34
CA LYS A 365 -23.85 -22.28 -6.50
C LYS A 365 -24.62 -21.04 -6.01
N SER A 366 -24.25 -20.48 -4.85
CA SER A 366 -24.82 -19.23 -4.34
C SER A 366 -24.59 -18.07 -5.30
N PHE A 367 -23.42 -18.03 -5.94
CA PHE A 367 -23.07 -17.02 -6.94
C PHE A 367 -24.03 -17.05 -8.14
N TYR A 368 -24.28 -18.22 -8.74
CA TYR A 368 -25.18 -18.32 -9.88
C TYR A 368 -26.64 -18.10 -9.50
N ASP A 369 -27.10 -18.61 -8.34
CA ASP A 369 -28.44 -18.37 -7.84
C ASP A 369 -28.70 -16.86 -7.61
N ALA A 370 -27.70 -16.12 -7.10
CA ALA A 370 -27.83 -14.69 -6.90
C ALA A 370 -27.92 -13.94 -8.22
N LEU A 371 -27.14 -14.33 -9.24
CA LEU A 371 -27.25 -13.77 -10.60
C LEU A 371 -28.61 -14.02 -11.25
N GLU A 372 -29.20 -15.20 -11.03
CA GLU A 372 -30.53 -15.54 -11.54
C GLU A 372 -31.63 -14.70 -10.86
N VAL A 373 -31.52 -14.44 -9.57
CA VAL A 373 -32.52 -13.73 -8.78
C VAL A 373 -32.43 -12.22 -8.91
N SER A 374 -31.22 -11.68 -9.08
CA SER A 374 -30.99 -10.24 -9.09
C SER A 374 -31.47 -9.58 -10.38
N SER A 375 -32.17 -8.47 -10.24
CA SER A 375 -32.56 -7.59 -11.35
C SER A 375 -31.61 -6.39 -11.55
N ALA A 376 -30.54 -6.29 -10.76
CA ALA A 376 -29.57 -5.22 -10.80
C ALA A 376 -28.15 -5.78 -10.86
N PRO A 377 -27.18 -5.02 -11.40
CA PRO A 377 -25.78 -5.44 -11.41
C PRO A 377 -25.27 -5.84 -10.02
N ILE A 378 -24.48 -6.89 -9.99
CA ILE A 378 -23.88 -7.46 -8.77
C ILE A 378 -22.37 -7.20 -8.80
N ILE A 379 -21.71 -7.15 -7.67
CA ILE A 379 -20.26 -7.02 -7.56
C ILE A 379 -19.63 -8.25 -6.90
N ALA A 380 -18.35 -8.45 -7.17
CA ALA A 380 -17.47 -9.23 -6.32
C ALA A 380 -16.41 -8.26 -5.76
N SER A 381 -16.64 -7.74 -4.55
CA SER A 381 -15.91 -6.60 -4.00
C SER A 381 -14.43 -6.88 -3.74
N HIS A 382 -14.05 -8.15 -3.52
CA HIS A 382 -12.68 -8.60 -3.26
C HIS A 382 -12.50 -10.09 -3.61
N SER A 383 -12.30 -10.38 -4.90
CA SER A 383 -12.08 -11.74 -5.42
C SER A 383 -11.06 -11.69 -6.57
N SER A 384 -10.30 -12.76 -6.76
CA SER A 384 -9.29 -12.83 -7.83
C SER A 384 -9.65 -13.92 -8.85
N CYS A 385 -8.73 -14.26 -9.78
CA CYS A 385 -8.98 -15.21 -10.86
C CYS A 385 -8.49 -16.61 -10.49
N ARG A 386 -9.36 -17.62 -10.51
CA ARG A 386 -9.01 -19.02 -10.20
C ARG A 386 -8.06 -19.62 -11.24
N ALA A 387 -8.16 -19.22 -12.49
CA ALA A 387 -7.28 -19.65 -13.56
C ALA A 387 -5.79 -19.26 -13.32
N ILE A 388 -5.52 -18.20 -12.54
CA ILE A 388 -4.15 -17.77 -12.19
C ILE A 388 -3.71 -18.38 -10.85
N CYS A 389 -4.58 -18.36 -9.87
CA CYS A 389 -4.32 -18.93 -8.55
C CYS A 389 -5.53 -19.78 -8.12
N ASP A 390 -5.35 -21.09 -8.12
CA ASP A 390 -6.41 -22.04 -7.78
C ASP A 390 -6.73 -21.99 -6.28
N HIS A 391 -7.66 -21.10 -5.96
CA HIS A 391 -8.18 -20.94 -4.60
C HIS A 391 -9.70 -20.82 -4.63
N ARG A 392 -10.39 -21.45 -3.66
CA ARG A 392 -11.86 -21.49 -3.59
C ARG A 392 -12.53 -20.11 -3.51
N ARG A 393 -11.82 -19.08 -3.04
CA ARG A 393 -12.30 -17.69 -2.95
C ARG A 393 -12.15 -16.93 -4.27
N ASN A 394 -11.40 -17.48 -5.23
CA ASN A 394 -11.22 -16.91 -6.56
C ASN A 394 -12.33 -17.37 -7.50
N LEU A 395 -12.74 -16.48 -8.40
CA LEU A 395 -13.77 -16.75 -9.40
C LEU A 395 -13.21 -17.55 -10.58
N THR A 396 -14.00 -18.47 -11.09
CA THR A 396 -13.71 -19.15 -12.37
C THR A 396 -13.92 -18.19 -13.54
N ASP A 397 -13.39 -18.54 -14.71
CA ASP A 397 -13.59 -17.74 -15.93
C ASP A 397 -15.08 -17.65 -16.30
N GLU A 398 -15.82 -18.73 -16.09
CA GLU A 398 -17.28 -18.76 -16.33
C GLU A 398 -18.02 -17.82 -15.37
N GLN A 399 -17.63 -17.76 -14.09
CA GLN A 399 -18.21 -16.83 -13.13
C GLN A 399 -17.90 -15.37 -13.51
N ILE A 400 -16.65 -15.06 -13.91
CA ILE A 400 -16.26 -13.71 -14.37
C ILE A 400 -17.08 -13.29 -15.59
N VAL A 401 -17.24 -14.18 -16.56
CA VAL A 401 -18.05 -13.93 -17.78
C VAL A 401 -19.53 -13.74 -17.41
N ALA A 402 -20.07 -14.57 -16.51
CA ALA A 402 -21.46 -14.44 -16.07
C ALA A 402 -21.71 -13.12 -15.34
N LEU A 403 -20.79 -12.73 -14.44
CA LEU A 403 -20.86 -11.46 -13.72
C LEU A 403 -20.83 -10.26 -14.69
N ALA A 404 -19.89 -10.26 -15.63
CA ALA A 404 -19.78 -9.19 -16.63
C ALA A 404 -21.02 -9.08 -17.53
N ARG A 405 -21.59 -10.22 -17.97
CA ARG A 405 -22.85 -10.25 -18.74
C ARG A 405 -24.03 -9.68 -17.95
N HIS A 406 -24.01 -9.80 -16.64
CA HIS A 406 -25.00 -9.22 -15.74
C HIS A 406 -24.73 -7.73 -15.43
N GLY A 407 -23.71 -7.11 -16.06
CA GLY A 407 -23.30 -5.72 -15.82
C GLY A 407 -22.49 -5.51 -14.55
N GLY A 408 -22.02 -6.60 -13.93
CA GLY A 408 -21.25 -6.57 -12.68
C GLY A 408 -19.76 -6.40 -12.90
N VAL A 409 -19.02 -6.21 -11.81
CA VAL A 409 -17.56 -5.96 -11.79
C VAL A 409 -16.87 -6.88 -10.80
N VAL A 410 -15.76 -7.49 -11.20
CA VAL A 410 -14.87 -8.20 -10.29
C VAL A 410 -13.76 -7.27 -9.82
N GLN A 411 -13.53 -7.23 -8.51
CA GLN A 411 -12.51 -6.41 -7.89
C GLN A 411 -11.39 -7.33 -7.37
N ILE A 412 -10.18 -7.13 -7.89
CA ILE A 412 -9.04 -7.99 -7.57
C ILE A 412 -8.63 -7.80 -6.11
N CYS A 413 -8.70 -8.90 -5.36
CA CYS A 413 -8.30 -8.96 -3.95
C CYS A 413 -6.77 -8.99 -3.82
N LEU A 414 -6.23 -8.23 -2.87
CA LEU A 414 -4.79 -8.17 -2.64
C LEU A 414 -4.30 -9.13 -1.55
N TYR A 415 -5.12 -10.13 -1.18
CA TYR A 415 -4.70 -11.19 -0.26
C TYR A 415 -3.69 -12.12 -0.95
N LEU A 416 -2.53 -12.33 -0.31
CA LEU A 416 -1.40 -13.05 -0.91
C LEU A 416 -1.81 -14.40 -1.54
N ASN A 417 -2.55 -15.22 -0.77
CA ASN A 417 -2.92 -16.58 -1.19
C ASN A 417 -3.98 -16.60 -2.33
N PHE A 418 -4.58 -15.44 -2.67
CA PHE A 418 -5.50 -15.33 -3.80
C PHE A 418 -4.78 -14.87 -5.06
N LEU A 419 -3.59 -14.27 -4.91
CA LEU A 419 -2.81 -13.75 -6.03
C LEU A 419 -1.81 -14.77 -6.59
N THR A 420 -1.25 -15.63 -5.73
CA THR A 420 -0.23 -16.57 -6.17
C THR A 420 -0.05 -17.70 -5.16
N SER A 421 0.34 -18.87 -5.66
CA SER A 421 0.79 -20.01 -4.82
C SER A 421 2.25 -19.87 -4.36
N LYS A 422 2.97 -18.83 -4.79
CA LYS A 422 4.36 -18.57 -4.40
C LYS A 422 4.41 -17.84 -3.06
N GLU A 423 5.52 -17.99 -2.33
CA GLU A 423 5.71 -17.32 -1.04
C GLU A 423 5.66 -15.79 -1.09
N ASN A 424 5.95 -15.20 -2.25
CA ASN A 424 6.00 -13.75 -2.44
C ASN A 424 5.13 -13.32 -3.62
N ALA A 425 4.16 -12.45 -3.36
CA ALA A 425 3.45 -11.70 -4.39
C ALA A 425 4.05 -10.29 -4.53
N ASP A 426 3.98 -9.77 -5.73
CA ASP A 426 4.31 -8.38 -6.04
C ASP A 426 3.21 -7.73 -6.91
N VAL A 427 3.40 -6.48 -7.29
CA VAL A 427 2.45 -5.74 -8.14
C VAL A 427 2.20 -6.44 -9.48
N LYS A 428 3.17 -7.23 -10.00
CA LYS A 428 3.00 -7.97 -11.26
C LYS A 428 1.91 -9.03 -11.14
N CYS A 429 1.83 -9.72 -9.98
CA CYS A 429 0.77 -10.68 -9.74
C CYS A 429 -0.61 -10.02 -9.83
N ILE A 430 -0.78 -8.83 -9.25
CA ILE A 430 -2.05 -8.07 -9.33
C ILE A 430 -2.35 -7.73 -10.79
N VAL A 431 -1.36 -7.22 -11.54
CA VAL A 431 -1.50 -6.87 -12.95
C VAL A 431 -1.84 -8.09 -13.82
N GLU A 432 -1.31 -9.28 -13.49
CA GLU A 432 -1.66 -10.53 -14.17
C GLU A 432 -3.14 -10.86 -14.03
N HIS A 433 -3.71 -10.77 -12.82
CA HIS A 433 -5.15 -10.95 -12.59
C HIS A 433 -5.99 -9.92 -13.32
N ILE A 434 -5.63 -8.64 -13.26
CA ILE A 434 -6.32 -7.57 -14.00
C ILE A 434 -6.31 -7.87 -15.50
N ASN A 435 -5.14 -8.17 -16.06
CA ASN A 435 -4.99 -8.48 -17.48
C ASN A 435 -5.78 -9.72 -17.91
N HIS A 436 -5.91 -10.72 -17.05
CA HIS A 436 -6.73 -11.90 -17.32
C HIS A 436 -8.20 -11.51 -17.49
N VAL A 437 -8.74 -10.75 -16.54
CA VAL A 437 -10.14 -10.27 -16.64
C VAL A 437 -10.33 -9.36 -17.86
N VAL A 438 -9.40 -8.44 -18.13
CA VAL A 438 -9.45 -7.54 -19.30
C VAL A 438 -9.49 -8.35 -20.60
N LYS A 439 -8.68 -9.40 -20.72
CA LYS A 439 -8.67 -10.27 -21.89
C LYS A 439 -9.97 -11.07 -22.05
N LEU A 440 -10.57 -11.45 -20.93
CA LEU A 440 -11.76 -12.31 -20.91
C LEU A 440 -13.05 -11.53 -21.19
N VAL A 441 -13.23 -10.34 -20.59
CA VAL A 441 -14.49 -9.59 -20.61
C VAL A 441 -14.33 -8.09 -20.89
N GLY A 442 -13.14 -7.54 -20.84
CA GLY A 442 -12.88 -6.11 -21.07
C GLY A 442 -12.56 -5.33 -19.79
N VAL A 443 -12.02 -4.12 -19.96
CA VAL A 443 -11.51 -3.27 -18.87
C VAL A 443 -12.63 -2.72 -17.98
N ASP A 444 -13.83 -2.59 -18.47
CA ASP A 444 -14.97 -2.05 -17.74
C ASP A 444 -15.49 -2.98 -16.62
N TYR A 445 -15.01 -4.22 -16.58
CA TYR A 445 -15.48 -5.27 -15.69
C TYR A 445 -14.47 -5.68 -14.62
N VAL A 446 -13.40 -4.90 -14.45
CA VAL A 446 -12.37 -5.17 -13.43
C VAL A 446 -12.01 -3.93 -12.63
N GLY A 447 -11.79 -4.11 -11.34
CA GLY A 447 -11.32 -3.06 -10.42
C GLY A 447 -10.39 -3.62 -9.35
N ILE A 448 -10.20 -2.86 -8.28
CA ILE A 448 -9.39 -3.23 -7.11
C ILE A 448 -10.28 -3.26 -5.87
N GLY A 449 -10.19 -4.35 -5.10
CA GLY A 449 -10.74 -4.49 -3.77
C GLY A 449 -9.68 -5.06 -2.85
N SER A 450 -8.96 -4.20 -2.17
CA SER A 450 -7.67 -4.57 -1.54
C SER A 450 -7.80 -5.61 -0.44
N ASP A 451 -8.91 -5.64 0.25
CA ASP A 451 -9.09 -6.40 1.50
C ASP A 451 -8.05 -5.96 2.57
N PHE A 452 -7.68 -4.67 2.53
CA PHE A 452 -6.77 -4.09 3.50
C PHE A 452 -7.40 -4.14 4.89
N ASP A 453 -6.54 -4.42 5.86
CA ASP A 453 -6.90 -4.65 7.26
C ASP A 453 -7.68 -5.95 7.53
N GLY A 454 -8.35 -6.55 6.54
CA GLY A 454 -8.96 -7.90 6.60
C GLY A 454 -8.00 -9.06 6.30
N GLY A 455 -6.81 -8.75 5.84
CA GLY A 455 -5.79 -9.73 5.44
C GLY A 455 -5.04 -9.35 4.18
N GLY A 456 -5.66 -8.58 3.31
CA GLY A 456 -5.09 -8.09 2.07
C GLY A 456 -3.81 -7.27 2.25
N GLY A 457 -3.04 -7.19 1.18
CA GLY A 457 -1.79 -6.46 1.09
C GLY A 457 -0.57 -7.35 0.95
N ILE A 458 0.16 -7.11 -0.12
CA ILE A 458 1.43 -7.79 -0.38
C ILE A 458 2.59 -7.06 0.32
N PRO A 459 3.69 -7.75 0.68
CA PRO A 459 4.79 -7.15 1.44
C PRO A 459 5.36 -5.86 0.86
N ARG A 460 5.35 -5.70 -0.47
CA ARG A 460 5.81 -4.50 -1.18
C ARG A 460 4.75 -3.40 -1.35
N CYS A 461 3.47 -3.68 -1.05
CA CYS A 461 2.39 -2.70 -1.03
C CYS A 461 2.14 -2.11 0.38
N ARG A 462 2.94 -2.50 1.38
CA ARG A 462 2.81 -2.02 2.77
C ARG A 462 3.44 -0.66 2.99
N LYS A 463 3.31 0.27 2.01
CA LYS A 463 3.80 1.64 2.28
C LYS A 463 2.89 2.66 1.64
#